data_ec3f80965fba84e26a7926b0f3e8c155
#
_entry.id   ec3f80965fba84e26a7926b0f3e8c155
#
_cell.length_a   1.000
_cell.length_b   1.000
_cell.length_c   1.000
_cell.angle_alpha   90.00
_cell.angle_beta   90.00
_cell.angle_gamma   90.00
#
_symmetry.space_group_name_H-M   'P 1'
#
loop_
_entity.id
_entity.type
_entity.pdbx_description
1 polymer ?
#
loop_
_entity_poly.entity_id
_entity_poly.type
_entity_poly.pdbx_seq_one_letter_code
_entity_poly.pdbx_strand_id
1 'polypeptide(L)'
;MKFDDVKKLHQKKYRAEFGYFLVEGEHLLLELQKAALQNPLLQSSQLYVTEAYEHWASSFETHVISDRQMAQISDTKTPQGVIALVPMPATNAPGCAPADNERAIYLHEIQDPGNLGTILRTLVWFGNFRCLLSPGSVDPYNPKVVRSSMGAIFHASIELDVKIDSLRTRFDRIACLDMSGDHVQSAAFKTFDCYLFGNEARGVPHEQLTVLNAQPFTIPGCGAIESLNLASTVNMCAYELSR
;
A
#
# COMPACT_ATOMS: atom_id res chain seq x y z
N MET A 1 -23.55 -8.23 -2.19
CA MET A 1 -23.07 -9.15 -1.12
C MET A 1 -24.08 -9.17 0.01
N LYS A 2 -24.22 -10.30 0.80
CA LYS A 2 -25.08 -10.30 2.01
C LYS A 2 -24.42 -9.48 3.12
N PHE A 3 -25.21 -8.75 3.91
CA PHE A 3 -24.68 -7.87 4.97
C PHE A 3 -23.81 -8.64 6.00
N ASP A 4 -24.16 -9.87 6.34
CA ASP A 4 -23.34 -10.69 7.25
C ASP A 4 -21.96 -11.08 6.68
N ASP A 5 -21.80 -11.10 5.37
CA ASP A 5 -20.51 -11.31 4.73
C ASP A 5 -19.66 -10.03 4.70
N VAL A 6 -20.32 -8.86 4.60
CA VAL A 6 -19.64 -7.56 4.72
C VAL A 6 -18.92 -7.41 6.07
N LYS A 7 -19.54 -7.85 7.17
CA LYS A 7 -18.94 -7.85 8.52
C LYS A 7 -17.64 -8.66 8.61
N LYS A 8 -17.49 -9.70 7.80
CA LYS A 8 -16.32 -10.58 7.82
C LYS A 8 -15.08 -9.93 7.16
N LEU A 9 -15.26 -8.86 6.37
CA LEU A 9 -14.18 -8.19 5.62
C LEU A 9 -13.14 -7.51 6.51
N HIS A 10 -13.36 -7.39 7.81
CA HIS A 10 -12.29 -7.01 8.75
C HIS A 10 -11.14 -8.03 8.78
N GLN A 11 -11.38 -9.28 8.37
CA GLN A 11 -10.37 -10.33 8.34
C GLN A 11 -9.81 -10.52 6.92
N LYS A 12 -8.46 -10.59 6.81
CA LYS A 12 -7.74 -10.80 5.53
C LYS A 12 -8.30 -11.98 4.73
N LYS A 13 -8.58 -13.11 5.42
CA LYS A 13 -9.13 -14.33 4.80
C LYS A 13 -10.38 -14.04 3.95
N TYR A 14 -11.33 -13.31 4.53
CA TYR A 14 -12.60 -13.05 3.84
C TYR A 14 -12.50 -11.97 2.78
N ARG A 15 -11.56 -11.01 2.92
CA ARG A 15 -11.24 -10.09 1.82
C ARG A 15 -10.74 -10.85 0.60
N ALA A 16 -9.81 -11.79 0.81
CA ALA A 16 -9.30 -12.64 -0.27
C ALA A 16 -10.36 -13.57 -0.86
N GLU A 17 -11.23 -14.15 -0.01
CA GLU A 17 -12.30 -15.07 -0.43
C GLU A 17 -13.39 -14.36 -1.25
N PHE A 18 -13.81 -13.18 -0.80
CA PHE A 18 -14.91 -12.46 -1.43
C PHE A 18 -14.45 -11.44 -2.49
N GLY A 19 -13.18 -11.08 -2.51
CA GLY A 19 -12.62 -10.11 -3.46
C GLY A 19 -13.02 -8.67 -3.19
N TYR A 20 -13.30 -8.30 -1.92
CA TYR A 20 -13.72 -6.95 -1.52
C TYR A 20 -13.01 -6.49 -0.26
N PHE A 21 -12.91 -5.17 -0.10
CA PHE A 21 -12.46 -4.53 1.14
C PHE A 21 -13.34 -3.33 1.49
N LEU A 22 -13.20 -2.84 2.73
CA LEU A 22 -14.00 -1.73 3.24
C LEU A 22 -13.20 -0.43 3.22
N VAL A 23 -13.88 0.63 2.83
CA VAL A 23 -13.36 2.00 2.82
C VAL A 23 -14.30 2.88 3.63
N GLU A 24 -13.82 3.46 4.72
CA GLU A 24 -14.62 4.22 5.68
C GLU A 24 -14.23 5.69 5.68
N GLY A 25 -15.24 6.57 5.67
CA GLY A 25 -15.12 8.01 5.86
C GLY A 25 -15.27 8.83 4.57
N GLU A 26 -15.83 10.03 4.72
CA GLU A 26 -16.20 10.94 3.64
C GLU A 26 -15.04 11.24 2.68
N HIS A 27 -13.86 11.58 3.23
CA HIS A 27 -12.69 11.91 2.41
C HIS A 27 -12.30 10.76 1.48
N LEU A 28 -12.24 9.53 2.01
CA LEU A 28 -11.88 8.36 1.21
C LEU A 28 -12.94 8.01 0.17
N LEU A 29 -14.20 8.26 0.46
CA LEU A 29 -15.28 8.08 -0.52
C LEU A 29 -15.17 9.07 -1.67
N LEU A 30 -14.84 10.34 -1.39
CA LEU A 30 -14.60 11.34 -2.43
C LEU A 30 -13.42 10.94 -3.33
N GLU A 31 -12.34 10.42 -2.74
CA GLU A 31 -11.20 9.89 -3.52
C GLU A 31 -11.58 8.64 -4.33
N LEU A 32 -12.40 7.74 -3.76
CA LEU A 32 -12.93 6.58 -4.47
C LEU A 32 -13.78 7.01 -5.68
N GLN A 33 -14.68 7.98 -5.51
CA GLN A 33 -15.50 8.50 -6.59
C GLN A 33 -14.67 9.09 -7.74
N LYS A 34 -13.62 9.86 -7.41
CA LYS A 34 -12.68 10.38 -8.42
C LYS A 34 -11.95 9.25 -9.15
N ALA A 35 -11.42 8.27 -8.41
CA ALA A 35 -10.71 7.13 -8.98
C ALA A 35 -11.61 6.27 -9.89
N ALA A 36 -12.88 6.10 -9.51
CA ALA A 36 -13.85 5.33 -10.28
C ALA A 36 -14.18 5.93 -11.67
N LEU A 37 -13.94 7.23 -11.87
CA LEU A 37 -14.10 7.86 -13.20
C LEU A 37 -13.09 7.30 -14.23
N GLN A 38 -11.94 6.80 -13.76
CA GLN A 38 -10.87 6.30 -14.62
C GLN A 38 -10.66 4.79 -14.50
N ASN A 39 -11.26 4.14 -13.50
CA ASN A 39 -11.10 2.71 -13.25
C ASN A 39 -12.47 2.00 -13.21
N PRO A 40 -12.83 1.26 -14.29
CA PRO A 40 -14.11 0.54 -14.38
C PRO A 40 -14.36 -0.47 -13.25
N LEU A 41 -13.30 -1.06 -12.68
CA LEU A 41 -13.43 -1.99 -11.55
C LEU A 41 -14.06 -1.27 -10.35
N LEU A 42 -13.59 -0.06 -10.04
CA LEU A 42 -14.07 0.70 -8.90
C LEU A 42 -15.51 1.21 -9.07
N GLN A 43 -16.02 1.28 -10.31
CA GLN A 43 -17.43 1.66 -10.58
C GLN A 43 -18.43 0.65 -10.02
N SER A 44 -18.02 -0.60 -9.78
CA SER A 44 -18.86 -1.64 -9.17
C SER A 44 -18.88 -1.61 -7.64
N SER A 45 -18.31 -0.56 -7.02
CA SER A 45 -18.37 -0.36 -5.56
C SER A 45 -19.81 -0.11 -5.09
N GLN A 46 -20.11 -0.45 -3.84
CA GLN A 46 -21.40 -0.23 -3.21
C GLN A 46 -21.21 0.63 -1.96
N LEU A 47 -22.19 1.45 -1.63
CA LEU A 47 -22.20 2.28 -0.42
C LEU A 47 -23.18 1.73 0.63
N TYR A 48 -22.76 1.74 1.86
CA TYR A 48 -23.58 1.57 3.03
C TYR A 48 -23.58 2.91 3.79
N VAL A 49 -24.77 3.50 3.99
CA VAL A 49 -24.93 4.81 4.59
C VAL A 49 -25.96 4.76 5.71
N THR A 50 -25.81 5.60 6.72
CA THR A 50 -26.89 5.86 7.68
C THR A 50 -27.87 6.87 7.11
N GLU A 51 -29.03 7.07 7.75
CA GLU A 51 -30.04 8.05 7.35
C GLU A 51 -29.46 9.46 7.18
N ALA A 52 -28.48 9.84 8.00
CA ALA A 52 -27.79 11.13 7.89
C ALA A 52 -27.06 11.33 6.56
N TYR A 53 -26.71 10.25 5.87
CA TYR A 53 -26.02 10.25 4.58
C TYR A 53 -26.88 9.70 3.44
N GLU A 54 -28.17 9.52 3.62
CA GLU A 54 -29.08 9.00 2.59
C GLU A 54 -29.01 9.80 1.28
N HIS A 55 -28.79 11.11 1.39
CA HIS A 55 -28.71 12.01 0.22
C HIS A 55 -27.27 12.20 -0.31
N TRP A 56 -26.32 11.37 0.11
CA TRP A 56 -24.95 11.44 -0.41
C TRP A 56 -24.93 11.24 -1.94
N ALA A 57 -24.51 12.27 -2.65
CA ALA A 57 -24.43 12.22 -4.10
C ALA A 57 -23.37 11.20 -4.55
N SER A 58 -23.82 10.10 -5.15
CA SER A 58 -22.96 9.02 -5.61
C SER A 58 -23.54 8.35 -6.85
N SER A 59 -22.66 7.83 -7.72
CA SER A 59 -23.01 6.94 -8.81
C SER A 59 -23.04 5.46 -8.39
N PHE A 60 -22.65 5.16 -7.14
CA PHE A 60 -22.61 3.79 -6.61
C PHE A 60 -23.99 3.36 -6.10
N GLU A 61 -24.26 2.05 -6.19
CA GLU A 61 -25.42 1.46 -5.53
C GLU A 61 -25.36 1.73 -4.04
N THR A 62 -26.40 2.37 -3.47
CA THR A 62 -26.41 2.83 -2.09
C THR A 62 -27.45 2.08 -1.25
N HIS A 63 -27.03 1.57 -0.10
CA HIS A 63 -27.86 0.86 0.86
C HIS A 63 -27.96 1.67 2.15
N VAL A 64 -29.18 2.10 2.51
CA VAL A 64 -29.41 2.76 3.80
C VAL A 64 -29.50 1.71 4.90
N ILE A 65 -28.70 1.86 5.96
CA ILE A 65 -28.62 0.94 7.10
C ILE A 65 -28.73 1.71 8.42
N SER A 66 -29.12 1.02 9.49
CA SER A 66 -29.19 1.63 10.83
C SER A 66 -27.79 1.90 11.40
N ASP A 67 -27.68 2.83 12.35
CA ASP A 67 -26.45 3.11 13.11
C ASP A 67 -25.88 1.84 13.76
N ARG A 68 -26.75 0.97 14.26
CA ARG A 68 -26.36 -0.33 14.83
C ARG A 68 -25.69 -1.24 13.79
N GLN A 69 -26.19 -1.26 12.57
CA GLN A 69 -25.59 -2.01 11.48
C GLN A 69 -24.28 -1.36 11.02
N MET A 70 -24.26 -0.03 10.93
CA MET A 70 -23.03 0.72 10.62
C MET A 70 -21.90 0.39 11.60
N ALA A 71 -22.18 0.38 12.90
CA ALA A 71 -21.22 0.02 13.93
C ALA A 71 -20.68 -1.44 13.81
N GLN A 72 -21.39 -2.34 13.11
CA GLN A 72 -20.95 -3.71 12.89
C GLN A 72 -19.96 -3.87 11.74
N ILE A 73 -19.94 -2.93 10.80
CA ILE A 73 -19.04 -2.94 9.63
C ILE A 73 -17.96 -1.87 9.70
N SER A 74 -18.04 -0.94 10.64
CA SER A 74 -17.01 0.08 10.90
C SER A 74 -15.83 -0.50 11.68
N ASP A 75 -14.61 -0.01 11.38
CA ASP A 75 -13.38 -0.27 12.12
C ASP A 75 -13.07 0.87 13.10
N THR A 76 -13.91 1.89 13.17
CA THR A 76 -13.72 3.03 14.06
C THR A 76 -14.68 2.98 15.26
N LYS A 77 -14.24 3.55 16.40
CA LYS A 77 -15.07 3.63 17.61
C LYS A 77 -16.28 4.54 17.42
N THR A 78 -16.18 5.53 16.58
CA THR A 78 -17.20 6.51 16.21
C THR A 78 -17.35 6.52 14.69
N PRO A 79 -18.21 5.65 14.14
CA PRO A 79 -18.44 5.61 12.69
C PRO A 79 -18.95 6.95 12.17
N GLN A 80 -18.44 7.38 11.02
CA GLN A 80 -18.94 8.60 10.36
C GLN A 80 -20.29 8.41 9.67
N GLY A 81 -20.77 7.17 9.56
CA GLY A 81 -22.05 6.87 8.94
C GLY A 81 -22.00 6.59 7.44
N VAL A 82 -20.80 6.45 6.87
CA VAL A 82 -20.62 6.12 5.46
C VAL A 82 -19.44 5.20 5.25
N ILE A 83 -19.68 4.05 4.57
CA ILE A 83 -18.67 3.03 4.25
C ILE A 83 -18.91 2.53 2.82
N ALA A 84 -17.84 2.40 2.03
CA ALA A 84 -17.88 1.73 0.74
C ALA A 84 -17.38 0.29 0.83
N LEU A 85 -18.07 -0.60 0.13
CA LEU A 85 -17.63 -1.94 -0.24
C LEU A 85 -16.94 -1.84 -1.61
N VAL A 86 -15.63 -2.03 -1.66
CA VAL A 86 -14.82 -1.79 -2.84
C VAL A 86 -14.25 -3.12 -3.36
N PRO A 87 -14.38 -3.44 -4.65
CA PRO A 87 -13.77 -4.63 -5.21
C PRO A 87 -12.24 -4.54 -5.16
N MET A 88 -11.60 -5.63 -4.77
CA MET A 88 -10.15 -5.72 -4.84
C MET A 88 -9.68 -5.81 -6.29
N PRO A 89 -8.61 -5.11 -6.67
CA PRO A 89 -8.00 -5.34 -7.97
C PRO A 89 -7.58 -6.82 -8.07
N ALA A 90 -7.67 -7.38 -9.27
CA ALA A 90 -7.05 -8.66 -9.51
C ALA A 90 -5.57 -8.54 -9.09
N THR A 91 -5.12 -9.42 -8.23
CA THR A 91 -3.71 -9.45 -7.83
C THR A 91 -2.88 -9.48 -9.11
N ASN A 92 -2.04 -8.49 -9.31
CA ASN A 92 -1.11 -8.52 -10.42
C ASN A 92 -0.37 -9.86 -10.35
N ALA A 93 -0.49 -10.68 -11.39
CA ALA A 93 0.17 -11.97 -11.40
C ALA A 93 1.67 -11.74 -11.13
N PRO A 94 2.29 -12.53 -10.23
CA PRO A 94 3.72 -12.41 -9.98
C PRO A 94 4.48 -12.43 -11.31
N GLY A 95 5.28 -11.39 -11.58
CA GLY A 95 6.09 -11.30 -12.80
C GLY A 95 5.49 -10.49 -13.95
N CYS A 96 4.42 -9.72 -13.74
CA CYS A 96 4.05 -8.69 -14.73
C CYS A 96 5.26 -7.77 -14.94
N ALA A 97 5.71 -7.64 -16.20
CA ALA A 97 6.82 -6.76 -16.54
C ALA A 97 6.53 -5.33 -16.04
N PRO A 98 7.53 -4.64 -15.44
CA PRO A 98 7.34 -3.23 -15.08
C PRO A 98 6.97 -2.42 -16.33
N ALA A 99 6.15 -1.39 -16.14
CA ALA A 99 5.96 -0.40 -17.19
C ALA A 99 7.31 0.29 -17.50
N ASP A 100 7.46 0.81 -18.70
CA ASP A 100 8.67 1.55 -19.07
C ASP A 100 8.98 2.65 -18.04
N ASN A 101 10.19 2.63 -17.47
CA ASN A 101 10.67 3.52 -16.42
C ASN A 101 10.00 3.36 -15.03
N GLU A 102 9.25 2.29 -14.76
CA GLU A 102 8.72 2.00 -13.42
C GLU A 102 9.81 1.39 -12.53
N ARG A 103 10.03 1.99 -11.35
CA ARG A 103 10.96 1.48 -10.33
C ARG A 103 10.22 0.64 -9.30
N ALA A 104 10.84 -0.45 -8.86
CA ALA A 104 10.29 -1.29 -7.82
C ALA A 104 10.76 -0.85 -6.43
N ILE A 105 9.83 -0.69 -5.50
CA ILE A 105 10.07 -0.52 -4.06
C ILE A 105 9.69 -1.82 -3.37
N TYR A 106 10.67 -2.60 -2.97
CA TYR A 106 10.46 -3.86 -2.26
C TYR A 106 10.51 -3.64 -0.75
N LEU A 107 9.41 -4.00 -0.06
CA LEU A 107 9.29 -3.90 1.39
C LEU A 107 9.35 -5.30 2.01
N HIS A 108 10.44 -5.56 2.74
CA HIS A 108 10.66 -6.85 3.39
C HIS A 108 9.93 -6.93 4.72
N GLU A 109 8.89 -7.77 4.79
CA GLU A 109 8.12 -8.04 6.02
C GLU A 109 7.66 -6.77 6.76
N ILE A 110 7.20 -5.75 6.04
CA ILE A 110 6.63 -4.55 6.67
C ILE A 110 5.45 -4.92 7.56
N GLN A 111 5.46 -4.46 8.83
CA GLN A 111 4.45 -4.83 9.83
C GLN A 111 3.51 -3.69 10.19
N ASP A 112 3.98 -2.44 10.23
CA ASP A 112 3.16 -1.32 10.64
C ASP A 112 2.24 -0.84 9.50
N PRO A 113 0.89 -0.90 9.69
CA PRO A 113 -0.06 -0.48 8.67
C PRO A 113 -0.02 1.04 8.40
N GLY A 114 0.39 1.85 9.37
CA GLY A 114 0.56 3.29 9.20
C GLY A 114 1.73 3.60 8.26
N ASN A 115 2.87 2.90 8.44
CA ASN A 115 4.01 3.01 7.55
C ASN A 115 3.63 2.62 6.12
N LEU A 116 2.99 1.45 5.93
CA LEU A 116 2.60 1.01 4.60
C LEU A 116 1.68 2.02 3.91
N GLY A 117 0.63 2.51 4.58
CA GLY A 117 -0.27 3.50 3.97
C GLY A 117 0.44 4.80 3.61
N THR A 118 1.36 5.29 4.46
CA THR A 118 2.18 6.48 4.19
C THR A 118 3.10 6.26 2.98
N ILE A 119 3.72 5.07 2.89
CA ILE A 119 4.56 4.71 1.74
C ILE A 119 3.73 4.70 0.46
N LEU A 120 2.59 4.01 0.44
CA LEU A 120 1.72 3.98 -0.75
C LEU A 120 1.33 5.38 -1.21
N ARG A 121 1.01 6.28 -0.27
CA ARG A 121 0.70 7.69 -0.58
C ARG A 121 1.88 8.39 -1.27
N THR A 122 3.08 8.18 -0.79
CA THR A 122 4.29 8.75 -1.37
C THR A 122 4.57 8.22 -2.78
N LEU A 123 4.48 6.89 -2.96
CA LEU A 123 4.73 6.26 -4.25
C LEU A 123 3.75 6.73 -5.32
N VAL A 124 2.47 6.86 -4.96
CA VAL A 124 1.43 7.40 -5.87
C VAL A 124 1.66 8.89 -6.15
N TRP A 125 2.07 9.67 -5.14
CA TRP A 125 2.33 11.10 -5.30
C TRP A 125 3.44 11.39 -6.33
N PHE A 126 4.54 10.63 -6.27
CA PHE A 126 5.64 10.81 -7.22
C PHE A 126 5.45 10.05 -8.53
N GLY A 127 4.62 9.01 -8.56
CA GLY A 127 4.37 8.18 -9.74
C GLY A 127 5.56 7.32 -10.14
N ASN A 128 5.36 6.45 -11.13
CA ASN A 128 6.37 5.55 -11.70
C ASN A 128 7.02 4.59 -10.68
N PHE A 129 6.28 4.20 -9.66
CA PHE A 129 6.70 3.24 -8.66
C PHE A 129 5.72 2.08 -8.54
N ARG A 130 6.26 0.86 -8.42
CA ARG A 130 5.54 -0.34 -8.02
C ARG A 130 5.96 -0.75 -6.62
N CYS A 131 5.01 -0.99 -5.74
CA CYS A 131 5.24 -1.52 -4.40
C CYS A 131 5.20 -3.05 -4.41
N LEU A 132 6.30 -3.68 -4.05
CA LEU A 132 6.41 -5.13 -3.92
C LEU A 132 6.40 -5.49 -2.43
N LEU A 133 5.43 -6.25 -1.99
CA LEU A 133 5.30 -6.68 -0.60
C LEU A 133 5.75 -8.14 -0.46
N SER A 134 6.69 -8.40 0.42
CA SER A 134 7.12 -9.77 0.72
C SER A 134 6.02 -10.59 1.41
N PRO A 135 6.10 -11.92 1.39
CA PRO A 135 5.33 -12.76 2.31
C PRO A 135 5.52 -12.29 3.75
N GLY A 136 4.47 -12.36 4.56
CA GLY A 136 4.49 -11.90 5.96
C GLY A 136 4.30 -10.40 6.16
N SER A 137 4.22 -9.60 5.09
CA SER A 137 3.88 -8.18 5.17
C SER A 137 2.42 -7.96 5.59
N VAL A 138 2.15 -6.79 6.20
CA VAL A 138 0.80 -6.35 6.51
C VAL A 138 -0.02 -6.24 5.22
N ASP A 139 -1.29 -6.64 5.30
CA ASP A 139 -2.21 -6.59 4.17
C ASP A 139 -2.52 -5.13 3.78
N PRO A 140 -2.28 -4.70 2.52
CA PRO A 140 -2.55 -3.33 2.08
C PRO A 140 -4.04 -2.95 2.14
N TYR A 141 -4.95 -3.94 2.13
CA TYR A 141 -6.39 -3.72 2.27
C TYR A 141 -6.88 -3.79 3.71
N ASN A 142 -5.97 -3.85 4.68
CA ASN A 142 -6.29 -3.65 6.09
C ASN A 142 -6.88 -2.26 6.30
N PRO A 143 -7.98 -2.09 7.07
CA PRO A 143 -8.64 -0.79 7.26
C PRO A 143 -7.71 0.35 7.70
N LYS A 144 -6.70 0.06 8.53
CA LYS A 144 -5.72 1.06 8.97
C LYS A 144 -4.78 1.49 7.85
N VAL A 145 -4.37 0.56 6.95
CA VAL A 145 -3.58 0.90 5.75
C VAL A 145 -4.41 1.76 4.80
N VAL A 146 -5.65 1.34 4.53
CA VAL A 146 -6.57 2.07 3.66
C VAL A 146 -6.74 3.51 4.15
N ARG A 147 -7.01 3.72 5.44
CA ARG A 147 -7.14 5.06 6.02
C ARG A 147 -5.84 5.87 5.91
N SER A 148 -4.69 5.29 6.27
CA SER A 148 -3.41 6.02 6.24
C SER A 148 -2.92 6.31 4.82
N SER A 149 -3.41 5.59 3.81
CA SER A 149 -3.09 5.85 2.41
C SER A 149 -3.78 7.09 1.82
N MET A 150 -4.82 7.61 2.50
CA MET A 150 -5.55 8.82 2.09
C MET A 150 -6.02 8.79 0.63
N GLY A 151 -6.51 7.62 0.17
CA GLY A 151 -6.99 7.40 -1.20
C GLY A 151 -5.93 6.86 -2.18
N ALA A 152 -4.65 6.87 -1.84
CA ALA A 152 -3.61 6.32 -2.71
C ALA A 152 -3.82 4.83 -3.02
N ILE A 153 -4.50 4.09 -2.16
CA ILE A 153 -4.82 2.67 -2.36
C ILE A 153 -5.56 2.40 -3.68
N PHE A 154 -6.31 3.36 -4.20
CA PHE A 154 -7.07 3.23 -5.45
C PHE A 154 -6.21 3.39 -6.71
N HIS A 155 -4.98 3.88 -6.57
CA HIS A 155 -4.05 4.21 -7.65
C HIS A 155 -2.73 3.45 -7.55
N ALA A 156 -2.43 2.85 -6.40
CA ALA A 156 -1.16 2.21 -6.14
C ALA A 156 -1.00 0.92 -6.95
N SER A 157 0.15 0.76 -7.61
CA SER A 157 0.58 -0.50 -8.20
C SER A 157 1.19 -1.36 -7.10
N ILE A 158 0.50 -2.43 -6.68
CA ILE A 158 0.92 -3.29 -5.57
C ILE A 158 0.99 -4.73 -6.04
N GLU A 159 2.09 -5.41 -5.74
CA GLU A 159 2.26 -6.84 -5.93
C GLU A 159 2.49 -7.51 -4.57
N LEU A 160 1.73 -8.57 -4.29
CA LEU A 160 1.74 -9.26 -3.01
C LEU A 160 2.57 -10.54 -3.04
N ASP A 161 3.03 -10.95 -1.87
CA ASP A 161 3.73 -12.22 -1.63
C ASP A 161 4.96 -12.43 -2.53
N VAL A 162 5.65 -11.34 -2.88
CA VAL A 162 6.87 -11.37 -3.69
C VAL A 162 8.02 -11.92 -2.86
N LYS A 163 8.49 -13.12 -3.20
CA LYS A 163 9.64 -13.72 -2.52
C LYS A 163 10.92 -12.96 -2.86
N ILE A 164 11.75 -12.68 -1.87
CA ILE A 164 13.00 -11.94 -2.05
C ILE A 164 13.93 -12.60 -3.08
N ASP A 165 14.01 -13.92 -3.10
CA ASP A 165 14.86 -14.68 -4.05
C ASP A 165 14.43 -14.47 -5.52
N SER A 166 13.16 -14.13 -5.76
CA SER A 166 12.66 -13.85 -7.11
C SER A 166 13.15 -12.52 -7.67
N LEU A 167 13.64 -11.60 -6.84
CA LEU A 167 14.09 -10.27 -7.28
C LEU A 167 15.28 -10.38 -8.25
N ARG A 168 16.20 -11.31 -8.01
CA ARG A 168 17.39 -11.49 -8.86
C ARG A 168 17.06 -11.87 -10.30
N THR A 169 15.97 -12.58 -10.52
CA THR A 169 15.52 -12.98 -11.86
C THR A 169 14.66 -11.93 -12.55
N ARG A 170 14.24 -10.91 -11.79
CA ARG A 170 13.33 -9.86 -12.27
C ARG A 170 14.02 -8.52 -12.50
N PHE A 171 15.10 -8.25 -11.78
CA PHE A 171 15.78 -6.96 -11.79
C PHE A 171 17.28 -7.16 -11.96
N ASP A 172 17.89 -6.41 -12.87
CA ASP A 172 19.32 -6.48 -13.13
C ASP A 172 20.14 -5.79 -12.04
N ARG A 173 19.61 -4.67 -11.50
CA ARG A 173 20.28 -3.84 -10.52
C ARG A 173 19.40 -3.61 -9.30
N ILE A 174 19.85 -4.11 -8.16
CA ILE A 174 19.13 -4.00 -6.88
C ILE A 174 19.93 -3.13 -5.92
N ALA A 175 19.32 -2.05 -5.41
CA ALA A 175 19.81 -1.25 -4.29
C ALA A 175 19.15 -1.73 -2.99
N CYS A 176 19.87 -1.70 -1.86
CA CYS A 176 19.27 -1.87 -0.55
C CYS A 176 19.56 -0.65 0.33
N LEU A 177 18.58 -0.27 1.15
CA LEU A 177 18.77 0.77 2.17
C LEU A 177 19.31 0.14 3.43
N ASP A 178 20.49 0.61 3.87
CA ASP A 178 21.24 0.10 5.03
C ASP A 178 21.81 1.28 5.84
N MET A 179 22.32 0.99 7.02
CA MET A 179 23.01 1.95 7.88
C MET A 179 24.36 2.40 7.31
N SER A 180 24.94 1.60 6.40
CA SER A 180 26.19 1.87 5.71
C SER A 180 26.02 1.73 4.21
N GLY A 181 26.89 2.35 3.44
CA GLY A 181 26.87 2.31 1.98
C GLY A 181 27.08 3.67 1.33
N ASP A 182 26.89 3.74 0.04
CA ASP A 182 26.94 4.98 -0.72
C ASP A 182 25.74 5.89 -0.36
N HIS A 183 25.93 7.21 -0.49
CA HIS A 183 24.83 8.13 -0.19
C HIS A 183 23.71 8.04 -1.23
N VAL A 184 22.44 8.08 -0.80
CA VAL A 184 21.26 8.10 -1.68
C VAL A 184 21.24 9.30 -2.63
N GLN A 185 22.02 10.36 -2.34
CA GLN A 185 22.18 11.53 -3.20
C GLN A 185 23.18 11.30 -4.35
N SER A 186 23.89 10.19 -4.37
CA SER A 186 24.83 9.86 -5.45
C SER A 186 24.10 9.60 -6.77
N ALA A 187 24.73 9.94 -7.89
CA ALA A 187 24.15 9.67 -9.21
C ALA A 187 23.93 8.15 -9.43
N ALA A 188 24.74 7.29 -8.79
CA ALA A 188 24.61 5.85 -8.86
C ALA A 188 23.26 5.36 -8.32
N PHE A 189 22.72 5.99 -7.25
CA PHE A 189 21.45 5.58 -6.65
C PHE A 189 20.30 5.56 -7.66
N LYS A 190 20.27 6.49 -8.60
CA LYS A 190 19.18 6.62 -9.59
C LYS A 190 19.20 5.57 -10.71
N THR A 191 20.24 4.76 -10.77
CA THR A 191 20.45 3.81 -11.87
C THR A 191 19.95 2.40 -11.58
N PHE A 192 19.29 2.16 -10.45
CA PHE A 192 18.76 0.87 -10.04
C PHE A 192 17.31 0.69 -10.44
N ASP A 193 16.90 -0.58 -10.59
CA ASP A 193 15.56 -0.96 -11.02
C ASP A 193 14.67 -1.32 -9.81
N CYS A 194 15.29 -1.84 -8.74
CA CYS A 194 14.62 -2.24 -7.52
C CYS A 194 15.35 -1.69 -6.29
N TYR A 195 14.59 -1.15 -5.36
CA TYR A 195 15.06 -0.58 -4.09
C TYR A 195 14.46 -1.36 -2.94
N LEU A 196 15.31 -2.04 -2.17
CA LEU A 196 14.95 -2.96 -1.11
C LEU A 196 15.04 -2.26 0.24
N PHE A 197 13.95 -2.30 1.00
CA PHE A 197 13.85 -1.77 2.36
C PHE A 197 13.53 -2.90 3.33
N GLY A 198 14.23 -2.93 4.45
CA GLY A 198 14.11 -3.96 5.46
C GLY A 198 12.94 -3.80 6.41
N ASN A 199 12.67 -4.85 7.17
CA ASN A 199 11.76 -4.83 8.30
C ASN A 199 12.21 -3.78 9.34
N GLU A 200 11.26 -3.09 9.98
CA GLU A 200 11.52 -2.01 10.93
C GLU A 200 12.45 -2.40 12.10
N ALA A 201 12.37 -3.64 12.55
CA ALA A 201 13.13 -4.12 13.70
C ALA A 201 14.37 -4.94 13.33
N ARG A 202 14.35 -5.65 12.19
CA ARG A 202 15.34 -6.68 11.85
C ARG A 202 16.14 -6.35 10.60
N GLY A 203 15.72 -5.33 9.84
CA GLY A 203 16.31 -5.05 8.54
C GLY A 203 16.03 -6.16 7.51
N VAL A 204 17.00 -6.40 6.64
CA VAL A 204 17.03 -7.52 5.70
C VAL A 204 18.17 -8.46 6.09
N PRO A 205 17.97 -9.79 6.08
CA PRO A 205 19.05 -10.72 6.38
C PRO A 205 20.23 -10.56 5.42
N HIS A 206 21.45 -10.39 5.94
CA HIS A 206 22.67 -10.15 5.17
C HIS A 206 22.96 -11.23 4.11
N GLU A 207 22.67 -12.49 4.44
CA GLU A 207 22.82 -13.60 3.50
C GLU A 207 22.00 -13.38 2.23
N GLN A 208 20.78 -12.91 2.36
CA GLN A 208 19.90 -12.62 1.22
C GLN A 208 20.40 -11.44 0.40
N LEU A 209 20.92 -10.39 1.02
CA LEU A 209 21.52 -9.25 0.32
C LEU A 209 22.73 -9.67 -0.50
N THR A 210 23.57 -10.56 0.03
CA THR A 210 24.74 -11.12 -0.68
C THR A 210 24.30 -11.93 -1.90
N VAL A 211 23.30 -12.81 -1.75
CA VAL A 211 22.77 -13.62 -2.87
C VAL A 211 22.18 -12.74 -3.98
N LEU A 212 21.52 -11.63 -3.60
CA LEU A 212 20.95 -10.67 -4.56
C LEU A 212 22.01 -9.79 -5.22
N ASN A 213 23.24 -9.75 -4.72
CA ASN A 213 24.26 -8.76 -5.09
C ASN A 213 23.72 -7.32 -4.96
N ALA A 214 22.95 -7.06 -3.89
CA ALA A 214 22.33 -5.78 -3.66
C ALA A 214 23.38 -4.75 -3.22
N GLN A 215 23.40 -3.59 -3.86
CA GLN A 215 24.32 -2.51 -3.49
C GLN A 215 23.75 -1.71 -2.33
N PRO A 216 24.48 -1.53 -1.22
CA PRO A 216 24.00 -0.78 -0.06
C PRO A 216 24.08 0.73 -0.31
N PHE A 217 23.00 1.43 0.10
CA PHE A 217 22.90 2.87 0.13
C PHE A 217 22.41 3.34 1.50
N THR A 218 22.84 4.53 1.90
CA THR A 218 22.49 5.11 3.20
C THR A 218 22.01 6.56 3.09
N ILE A 219 21.14 6.94 4.03
CA ILE A 219 20.82 8.33 4.34
C ILE A 219 21.68 8.73 5.53
N PRO A 220 22.68 9.61 5.36
CA PRO A 220 23.60 9.96 6.44
C PRO A 220 22.86 10.68 7.57
N GLY A 221 23.11 10.27 8.80
CA GLY A 221 22.60 10.87 10.02
C GLY A 221 23.72 11.42 10.91
N CYS A 222 23.38 12.14 11.96
CA CYS A 222 24.35 12.65 12.94
C CYS A 222 24.81 11.58 13.95
N GLY A 223 24.28 10.35 13.90
CA GLY A 223 24.63 9.25 14.78
C GLY A 223 23.98 9.26 16.18
N ALA A 224 23.05 10.18 16.44
CA ALA A 224 22.37 10.28 17.73
C ALA A 224 21.32 9.19 17.97
N ILE A 225 20.82 8.60 16.90
CA ILE A 225 19.85 7.48 16.91
C ILE A 225 20.26 6.43 15.88
N GLU A 226 19.81 5.19 16.09
CA GLU A 226 20.24 4.07 15.25
C GLU A 226 19.60 4.04 13.86
N SER A 227 18.34 4.46 13.74
CA SER A 227 17.62 4.37 12.46
C SER A 227 16.53 5.42 12.31
N LEU A 228 16.13 5.69 11.06
CA LEU A 228 14.94 6.44 10.71
C LEU A 228 13.71 5.53 10.65
N ASN A 229 12.53 6.11 10.82
CA ASN A 229 11.27 5.43 10.51
C ASN A 229 11.26 4.97 9.05
N LEU A 230 10.77 3.75 8.81
CA LEU A 230 10.76 3.14 7.47
C LEU A 230 10.03 4.01 6.43
N ALA A 231 8.84 4.53 6.75
CA ALA A 231 8.11 5.38 5.81
C ALA A 231 8.88 6.67 5.50
N SER A 232 9.55 7.26 6.49
CA SER A 232 10.40 8.44 6.27
C SER A 232 11.56 8.13 5.34
N THR A 233 12.21 6.96 5.52
CA THR A 233 13.31 6.51 4.68
C THR A 233 12.85 6.33 3.23
N VAL A 234 11.74 5.61 3.01
CA VAL A 234 11.17 5.42 1.67
C VAL A 234 10.78 6.75 1.03
N ASN A 235 10.19 7.67 1.81
CA ASN A 235 9.77 8.98 1.31
C ASN A 235 10.97 9.81 0.81
N MET A 236 12.08 9.83 1.55
CA MET A 236 13.31 10.53 1.13
C MET A 236 13.91 9.90 -0.13
N CYS A 237 13.95 8.57 -0.20
CA CYS A 237 14.44 7.86 -1.38
C CYS A 237 13.54 8.10 -2.60
N ALA A 238 12.22 7.99 -2.46
CA ALA A 238 11.28 8.24 -3.55
C ALA A 238 11.37 9.68 -4.07
N TYR A 239 11.53 10.66 -3.17
CA TYR A 239 11.77 12.06 -3.56
C TYR A 239 13.06 12.20 -4.36
N GLU A 240 14.17 11.62 -3.89
CA GLU A 240 15.44 11.67 -4.61
C GLU A 240 15.38 11.00 -5.98
N LEU A 241 14.64 9.90 -6.10
CA LEU A 241 14.45 9.18 -7.35
C LEU A 241 13.52 9.90 -8.35
N SER A 242 12.68 10.78 -7.87
CA SER A 242 11.73 11.55 -8.71
C SER A 242 12.33 12.84 -9.29
N ARG A 243 13.52 13.23 -8.84
CA ARG A 243 14.28 14.42 -9.34
C ARG A 243 15.10 14.01 -10.55
#